data_f8e9c97f27c9164663ce02e07636f811
#
_entry.id   f8e9c97f27c9164663ce02e07636f811
#
_cell.length_a   1.000
_cell.length_b   1.000
_cell.length_c   1.000
_cell.angle_alpha   90.00
_cell.angle_beta   90.00
_cell.angle_gamma   90.00
#
_symmetry.space_group_name_H-M   'P 1'
#
loop_
_entity.id
_entity.type
_entity.pdbx_description
1 polymer ?
#
loop_
_entity_poly.entity_id
_entity_poly.type
_entity_poly.pdbx_seq_one_letter_code
_entity_poly.pdbx_strand_id
1 'polypeptide(L)'
;MAREVNRVVTDRAEEAGFVHEDGKIECCYVDGEVRVADVVGTFDENRFAYGSQEVSKEVVRQFYKRAHPEWVEAVSEAKAEADRRGVADWRPLCAVEPNPLPADVIDAVADMYAAGANAYTGAAWFDAPDVGDAVDAVRDL
;
A
#
# COMPACT_ATOMS: atom_id res chain seq x y z
N MET A 1 -10.87 -11.62 17.32
CA MET A 1 -10.93 -11.29 15.88
C MET A 1 -9.70 -10.54 15.39
N ALA A 2 -9.40 -9.25 15.73
CA ALA A 2 -8.27 -8.51 15.16
C ALA A 2 -6.92 -9.25 15.23
N ARG A 3 -6.58 -9.84 16.39
CA ARG A 3 -5.36 -10.65 16.52
C ARG A 3 -5.36 -11.90 15.64
N GLU A 4 -6.52 -12.47 15.38
CA GLU A 4 -6.64 -13.65 14.53
C GLU A 4 -6.49 -13.28 13.05
N VAL A 5 -7.11 -12.19 12.62
CA VAL A 5 -6.88 -11.63 11.27
C VAL A 5 -5.42 -11.32 11.06
N ASN A 6 -4.79 -10.62 12.00
CA ASN A 6 -3.35 -10.32 11.93
C ASN A 6 -2.52 -11.60 11.79
N ARG A 7 -2.79 -12.63 12.59
CA ARG A 7 -2.09 -13.91 12.51
C ARG A 7 -2.24 -14.55 11.12
N VAL A 8 -3.47 -14.61 10.59
CA VAL A 8 -3.73 -15.21 9.28
C VAL A 8 -2.99 -14.45 8.16
N VAL A 9 -3.00 -13.11 8.20
CA VAL A 9 -2.28 -12.29 7.21
C VAL A 9 -0.76 -12.50 7.34
N THR A 10 -0.24 -12.53 8.57
CA THR A 10 1.19 -12.74 8.83
C THR A 10 1.64 -14.12 8.38
N ASP A 11 0.93 -15.19 8.80
CA ASP A 11 1.24 -16.57 8.40
C ASP A 11 1.26 -16.70 6.86
N ARG A 12 0.27 -16.11 6.19
CA ARG A 12 0.20 -16.15 4.72
C ARG A 12 1.31 -15.35 4.04
N ALA A 13 1.66 -14.19 4.59
CA ALA A 13 2.76 -13.38 4.08
C ALA A 13 4.09 -14.16 4.17
N GLU A 14 4.37 -14.77 5.33
CA GLU A 14 5.58 -15.57 5.55
C GLU A 14 5.67 -16.75 4.58
N GLU A 15 4.57 -17.48 4.33
CA GLU A 15 4.52 -18.55 3.34
C GLU A 15 4.86 -18.07 1.92
N ALA A 16 4.54 -16.83 1.59
CA ALA A 16 4.83 -16.20 0.30
C ALA A 16 6.19 -15.47 0.24
N GLY A 17 6.96 -15.51 1.33
CA GLY A 17 8.28 -14.87 1.42
C GLY A 17 8.25 -13.38 1.77
N PHE A 18 7.09 -12.86 2.22
CA PHE A 18 6.94 -11.48 2.68
C PHE A 18 7.01 -11.37 4.19
N VAL A 19 7.44 -10.21 4.66
CA VAL A 19 7.30 -9.80 6.06
C VAL A 19 6.08 -8.90 6.16
N HIS A 20 5.08 -9.29 6.96
CA HIS A 20 3.95 -8.43 7.30
C HIS A 20 4.35 -7.50 8.44
N GLU A 21 4.33 -6.20 8.19
CA GLU A 21 4.75 -5.20 9.18
C GLU A 21 3.56 -4.71 10.02
N ASP A 22 2.55 -4.19 9.37
CA ASP A 22 1.29 -3.78 9.96
C ASP A 22 0.17 -3.66 8.92
N GLY A 23 -1.02 -3.32 9.38
CA GLY A 23 -2.14 -3.09 8.48
C GLY A 23 -3.38 -2.58 9.20
N LYS A 24 -4.35 -2.17 8.39
CA LYS A 24 -5.67 -1.75 8.82
C LYS A 24 -6.68 -2.85 8.51
N ILE A 25 -7.62 -3.06 9.41
CA ILE A 25 -8.83 -3.84 9.14
C ILE A 25 -10.05 -2.97 9.39
N GLU A 26 -11.04 -3.09 8.52
CA GLU A 26 -12.35 -2.49 8.73
C GLU A 26 -13.34 -3.56 9.16
N CYS A 27 -14.18 -3.22 10.13
CA CYS A 27 -15.12 -4.16 10.70
C CYS A 27 -16.51 -3.53 10.76
N CYS A 28 -17.52 -4.36 10.55
CA CYS A 28 -18.89 -4.02 10.83
C CYS A 28 -19.44 -4.86 12.00
N TYR A 29 -20.44 -4.32 12.68
CA TYR A 29 -21.18 -5.03 13.72
C TYR A 29 -22.58 -5.35 13.20
N VAL A 30 -22.88 -6.64 13.06
CA VAL A 30 -24.14 -7.13 12.49
C VAL A 30 -24.65 -8.28 13.35
N ASP A 31 -25.92 -8.20 13.80
CA ASP A 31 -26.59 -9.26 14.55
C ASP A 31 -25.82 -9.77 15.79
N GLY A 32 -25.15 -8.85 16.50
CA GLY A 32 -24.39 -9.22 17.70
C GLY A 32 -22.97 -9.70 17.43
N GLU A 33 -22.54 -9.76 16.17
CA GLU A 33 -21.21 -10.22 15.77
C GLU A 33 -20.39 -9.12 15.09
N VAL A 34 -19.08 -9.17 15.32
CA VAL A 34 -18.12 -8.34 14.59
C VAL A 34 -17.58 -9.12 13.41
N ARG A 35 -17.70 -8.56 12.20
CA ARG A 35 -17.25 -9.16 10.93
C ARG A 35 -16.27 -8.24 10.23
N VAL A 36 -15.32 -8.83 9.49
CA VAL A 36 -14.45 -8.07 8.59
C VAL A 36 -15.31 -7.55 7.44
N ALA A 37 -15.23 -6.27 7.16
CA ALA A 37 -16.13 -5.57 6.23
C ALA A 37 -15.45 -5.10 4.94
N ASP A 38 -14.12 -5.08 4.90
CA ASP A 38 -13.35 -4.61 3.75
C ASP A 38 -12.21 -5.59 3.46
N VAL A 39 -11.53 -5.38 2.33
CA VAL A 39 -10.37 -6.18 1.95
C VAL A 39 -9.25 -6.08 2.98
N VAL A 40 -8.57 -7.19 3.21
CA VAL A 40 -7.46 -7.29 4.16
C VAL A 40 -6.36 -8.18 3.58
N GLY A 41 -5.11 -7.93 3.96
CA GLY A 41 -3.98 -8.69 3.46
C GLY A 41 -3.55 -8.30 2.04
N THR A 42 -3.86 -7.09 1.59
CA THR A 42 -3.45 -6.54 0.30
C THR A 42 -2.36 -5.50 0.48
N PHE A 43 -1.60 -5.21 -0.58
CA PHE A 43 -0.58 -4.16 -0.58
C PHE A 43 -1.14 -2.74 -0.36
N ASP A 44 -2.46 -2.56 -0.43
CA ASP A 44 -3.13 -1.30 -0.12
C ASP A 44 -3.48 -1.14 1.36
N GLU A 45 -3.93 -2.21 2.01
CA GLU A 45 -4.40 -2.15 3.40
C GLU A 45 -3.34 -2.56 4.41
N ASN A 46 -2.33 -3.31 3.96
CA ASN A 46 -1.23 -3.78 4.79
C ASN A 46 0.11 -3.31 4.24
N ARG A 47 1.09 -3.12 5.14
CA ARG A 47 2.48 -2.94 4.77
C ARG A 47 3.20 -4.27 4.79
N PHE A 48 3.88 -4.56 3.70
CA PHE A 48 4.72 -5.74 3.55
C PHE A 48 6.11 -5.32 3.10
N ALA A 49 7.10 -6.13 3.47
CA ALA A 49 8.44 -6.04 2.91
C ALA A 49 8.83 -7.37 2.28
N TYR A 50 9.65 -7.33 1.24
CA TYR A 50 10.35 -8.47 0.67
C TYR A 50 11.85 -8.25 0.87
N GLY A 51 12.47 -9.09 1.70
CA GLY A 51 13.79 -8.76 2.24
C GLY A 51 13.76 -7.45 3.04
N SER A 52 14.48 -6.44 2.59
CA SER A 52 14.50 -5.10 3.20
C SER A 52 13.74 -4.04 2.41
N GLN A 53 13.06 -4.44 1.32
CA GLN A 53 12.34 -3.53 0.43
C GLN A 53 10.85 -3.53 0.75
N GLU A 54 10.28 -2.35 0.97
CA GLU A 54 8.83 -2.14 1.03
C GLU A 54 8.19 -2.51 -0.33
N VAL A 55 7.07 -3.24 -0.28
CA VAL A 55 6.36 -3.73 -1.48
C VAL A 55 4.88 -3.36 -1.47
N SER A 56 4.54 -2.29 -0.81
CA SER A 56 3.18 -1.76 -0.73
C SER A 56 3.06 -0.43 -1.47
N LYS A 57 1.92 0.23 -1.35
CA LYS A 57 1.74 1.63 -1.79
C LYS A 57 2.80 2.59 -1.23
N GLU A 58 3.58 2.17 -0.25
CA GLU A 58 4.68 2.96 0.30
C GLU A 58 5.78 3.21 -0.74
N VAL A 59 5.99 2.31 -1.71
CA VAL A 59 6.92 2.52 -2.85
C VAL A 59 6.58 3.82 -3.57
N VAL A 60 5.32 4.02 -3.95
CA VAL A 60 4.85 5.24 -4.62
C VAL A 60 4.98 6.46 -3.71
N ARG A 61 4.67 6.32 -2.42
CA ARG A 61 4.84 7.40 -1.45
C ARG A 61 6.29 7.83 -1.30
N GLN A 62 7.22 6.89 -1.24
CA GLN A 62 8.65 7.18 -1.16
C GLN A 62 9.16 7.83 -2.44
N PHE A 63 8.68 7.39 -3.61
CA PHE A 63 8.98 8.06 -4.86
C PHE A 63 8.57 9.54 -4.82
N TYR A 64 7.32 9.85 -4.45
CA TYR A 64 6.87 11.25 -4.35
C TYR A 64 7.62 12.06 -3.30
N LYS A 65 7.98 11.47 -2.17
CA LYS A 65 8.80 12.15 -1.15
C LYS A 65 10.17 12.57 -1.67
N ARG A 66 10.77 11.79 -2.59
CA ARG A 66 12.05 12.10 -3.21
C ARG A 66 11.92 13.05 -4.41
N ALA A 67 10.97 12.78 -5.29
CA ALA A 67 10.82 13.47 -6.56
C ALA A 67 10.02 14.78 -6.46
N HIS A 68 9.08 14.88 -5.53
CA HIS A 68 8.14 15.98 -5.39
C HIS A 68 7.89 16.35 -3.92
N PRO A 69 8.93 16.69 -3.14
CA PRO A 69 8.80 16.97 -1.71
C PRO A 69 7.86 18.16 -1.43
N GLU A 70 7.82 19.16 -2.33
CA GLU A 70 6.94 20.32 -2.22
C GLU A 70 5.45 19.96 -2.26
N TRP A 71 5.07 18.97 -3.08
CA TRP A 71 3.70 18.47 -3.10
C TRP A 71 3.36 17.69 -1.83
N VAL A 72 4.28 16.86 -1.34
CA VAL A 72 4.08 16.08 -0.10
C VAL A 72 3.90 17.01 1.10
N GLU A 73 4.65 18.12 1.17
CA GLU A 73 4.51 19.14 2.20
C GLU A 73 3.14 19.85 2.08
N ALA A 74 2.76 20.30 0.88
CA ALA A 74 1.47 20.96 0.62
C ALA A 74 0.27 20.05 0.99
N VAL A 75 0.35 18.75 0.72
CA VAL A 75 -0.66 17.77 1.14
C VAL A 75 -0.74 17.67 2.67
N SER A 76 0.39 17.67 3.35
CA SER A 76 0.42 17.62 4.83
C SER A 76 -0.20 18.87 5.44
N GLU A 77 0.10 20.05 4.91
CA GLU A 77 -0.49 21.32 5.34
C GLU A 77 -1.99 21.36 5.07
N ALA A 78 -2.41 20.94 3.88
CA ALA A 78 -3.84 20.89 3.51
C ALA A 78 -4.65 19.97 4.43
N LYS A 79 -4.11 18.82 4.80
CA LYS A 79 -4.75 17.91 5.76
C LYS A 79 -4.87 18.53 7.15
N ALA A 80 -3.80 19.14 7.65
CA ALA A 80 -3.83 19.83 8.93
C ALA A 80 -4.81 20.99 8.95
N GLU A 81 -4.96 21.72 7.83
CA GLU A 81 -5.94 22.78 7.68
C GLU A 81 -7.38 22.24 7.62
N ALA A 82 -7.60 21.13 6.90
CA ALA A 82 -8.90 20.47 6.85
C ALA A 82 -9.37 20.04 8.25
N ASP A 83 -8.46 19.44 9.03
CA ASP A 83 -8.73 19.04 10.41
C ASP A 83 -9.10 20.24 11.29
N ARG A 84 -8.37 21.36 11.16
CA ARG A 84 -8.67 22.60 11.90
C ARG A 84 -10.04 23.20 11.55
N ARG A 85 -10.46 23.07 10.27
CA ARG A 85 -11.75 23.56 9.78
C ARG A 85 -12.90 22.58 9.96
N GLY A 86 -12.62 21.32 10.37
CA GLY A 86 -13.62 20.25 10.43
C GLY A 86 -14.17 19.87 9.04
N VAL A 87 -13.34 20.00 7.99
CA VAL A 87 -13.69 19.66 6.61
C VAL A 87 -13.14 18.28 6.27
N ALA A 88 -13.98 17.41 5.74
CA ALA A 88 -13.57 16.02 5.44
C ALA A 88 -12.64 15.91 4.22
N ASP A 89 -12.84 16.76 3.20
CA ASP A 89 -12.02 16.75 1.99
C ASP A 89 -10.95 17.85 2.03
N TRP A 90 -9.71 17.43 2.14
CA TRP A 90 -8.54 18.31 2.15
C TRP A 90 -8.06 18.74 0.75
N ARG A 91 -8.47 18.03 -0.32
CA ARG A 91 -7.95 18.25 -1.69
C ARG A 91 -8.15 19.68 -2.19
N PRO A 92 -9.32 20.31 -1.98
CA PRO A 92 -9.51 21.71 -2.39
C PRO A 92 -8.62 22.72 -1.65
N LEU A 93 -8.01 22.31 -0.54
CA LEU A 93 -7.11 23.14 0.26
C LEU A 93 -5.63 22.97 -0.14
N CYS A 94 -5.31 21.98 -0.96
CA CYS A 94 -3.96 21.77 -1.43
C CYS A 94 -3.67 22.68 -2.63
N ALA A 95 -2.67 23.55 -2.48
CA ALA A 95 -2.30 24.53 -3.51
C ALA A 95 -1.41 23.98 -4.62
N VAL A 96 -0.88 22.77 -4.43
CA VAL A 96 0.06 22.10 -5.35
C VAL A 96 -0.58 20.83 -5.88
N GLU A 97 -0.54 20.63 -7.20
CA GLU A 97 -1.00 19.39 -7.83
C GLU A 97 0.17 18.40 -7.95
N PRO A 98 -0.08 17.08 -7.84
CA PRO A 98 0.96 16.08 -8.06
C PRO A 98 1.34 16.03 -9.54
N ASN A 99 2.62 15.89 -9.81
CA ASN A 99 3.05 15.50 -11.15
C ASN A 99 2.61 14.06 -11.44
N PRO A 100 2.25 13.72 -12.69
CA PRO A 100 2.01 12.35 -13.07
C PRO A 100 3.23 11.46 -12.77
N LEU A 101 2.97 10.22 -12.38
CA LEU A 101 4.06 9.24 -12.26
C LEU A 101 4.68 9.00 -13.64
N PRO A 102 6.02 8.91 -13.75
CA PRO A 102 6.69 8.44 -14.96
C PRO A 102 6.22 7.04 -15.36
N ALA A 103 6.23 6.73 -16.65
CA ALA A 103 5.72 5.46 -17.16
C ALA A 103 6.50 4.26 -16.61
N ASP A 104 7.82 4.37 -16.51
CA ASP A 104 8.70 3.35 -15.92
C ASP A 104 8.39 3.07 -14.45
N VAL A 105 8.03 4.10 -13.69
CA VAL A 105 7.58 3.93 -12.29
C VAL A 105 6.23 3.21 -12.23
N ILE A 106 5.30 3.57 -13.12
CA ILE A 106 3.99 2.91 -13.21
C ILE A 106 4.18 1.43 -13.54
N ASP A 107 4.99 1.12 -14.55
CA ASP A 107 5.23 -0.24 -15.02
C ASP A 107 5.89 -1.08 -13.91
N ALA A 108 6.94 -0.59 -13.27
CA ALA A 108 7.63 -1.31 -12.18
C ALA A 108 6.70 -1.55 -10.98
N VAL A 109 5.88 -0.58 -10.61
CA VAL A 109 4.90 -0.75 -9.51
C VAL A 109 3.79 -1.71 -9.90
N ALA A 110 3.29 -1.67 -11.13
CA ALA A 110 2.29 -2.62 -11.62
C ALA A 110 2.82 -4.05 -11.60
N ASP A 111 4.05 -4.28 -12.07
CA ASP A 111 4.72 -5.58 -12.04
C ASP A 111 4.92 -6.08 -10.61
N MET A 112 5.32 -5.20 -9.68
CA MET A 112 5.43 -5.53 -8.26
C MET A 112 4.08 -5.99 -7.66
N TYR A 113 2.98 -5.29 -7.96
CA TYR A 113 1.66 -5.67 -7.48
C TYR A 113 1.19 -7.00 -8.08
N ALA A 114 1.39 -7.20 -9.39
CA ALA A 114 1.03 -8.43 -10.09
C ALA A 114 1.86 -9.64 -9.59
N ALA A 115 3.18 -9.49 -9.51
CA ALA A 115 4.07 -10.52 -8.99
C ALA A 115 3.77 -10.83 -7.52
N GLY A 116 3.53 -9.79 -6.72
CA GLY A 116 3.14 -9.93 -5.31
C GLY A 116 1.83 -10.68 -5.14
N ALA A 117 0.81 -10.37 -5.95
CA ALA A 117 -0.47 -11.08 -5.92
C ALA A 117 -0.31 -12.57 -6.30
N ASN A 118 0.50 -12.87 -7.32
CA ASN A 118 0.80 -14.25 -7.69
C ASN A 118 1.50 -15.01 -6.54
N ALA A 119 2.54 -14.43 -5.95
CA ALA A 119 3.27 -15.05 -4.85
C ALA A 119 2.39 -15.22 -3.61
N TYR A 120 1.65 -14.17 -3.22
CA TYR A 120 0.81 -14.18 -2.04
C TYR A 120 -0.34 -15.20 -2.14
N THR A 121 -0.95 -15.35 -3.31
CA THR A 121 -2.04 -16.31 -3.53
C THR A 121 -1.55 -17.71 -3.87
N GLY A 122 -0.31 -17.86 -4.32
CA GLY A 122 0.25 -19.12 -4.79
C GLY A 122 -0.30 -19.55 -6.16
N ALA A 123 -0.82 -18.61 -6.95
CA ALA A 123 -1.39 -18.88 -8.27
C ALA A 123 -1.00 -17.78 -9.28
N ALA A 124 -0.76 -18.16 -10.52
CA ALA A 124 -0.40 -17.24 -11.60
C ALA A 124 -1.66 -16.59 -12.20
N TRP A 125 -2.16 -15.55 -11.54
CA TRP A 125 -3.31 -14.77 -12.00
C TRP A 125 -2.93 -13.74 -13.05
N PHE A 126 -1.70 -13.27 -13.00
CA PHE A 126 -1.18 -12.19 -13.85
C PHE A 126 0.08 -12.67 -14.58
N ASP A 127 0.28 -12.19 -15.80
CA ASP A 127 1.56 -12.25 -16.49
C ASP A 127 2.48 -11.20 -15.84
N ALA A 128 3.43 -11.66 -15.07
CA ALA A 128 4.29 -10.81 -14.26
C ALA A 128 5.66 -11.47 -14.09
N PRO A 129 6.73 -10.70 -13.85
CA PRO A 129 8.04 -11.23 -13.51
C PRO A 129 8.01 -12.00 -12.18
N ASP A 130 9.09 -12.69 -11.87
CA ASP A 130 9.28 -13.24 -10.53
C ASP A 130 9.27 -12.12 -9.49
N VAL A 131 8.76 -12.41 -8.28
CA VAL A 131 8.62 -11.39 -7.23
C VAL A 131 9.95 -10.74 -6.86
N GLY A 132 11.06 -11.47 -6.89
CA GLY A 132 12.39 -10.94 -6.62
C GLY A 132 12.80 -9.88 -7.65
N ASP A 133 12.62 -10.17 -8.94
CA ASP A 133 12.94 -9.27 -10.05
C ASP A 133 12.07 -7.99 -10.00
N ALA A 134 10.77 -8.15 -9.72
CA ALA A 134 9.85 -7.02 -9.58
C ALA A 134 10.21 -6.12 -8.38
N VAL A 135 10.65 -6.73 -7.27
CA VAL A 135 11.09 -5.98 -6.09
C VAL A 135 12.41 -5.26 -6.34
N ASP A 136 13.34 -5.87 -7.06
CA ASP A 136 14.60 -5.22 -7.43
C ASP A 136 14.34 -4.01 -8.34
N ALA A 137 13.40 -4.12 -9.30
CA ALA A 137 13.01 -3.00 -10.17
C ALA A 137 12.47 -1.80 -9.38
N VAL A 138 11.64 -2.00 -8.34
CA VAL A 138 11.12 -0.88 -7.52
C VAL A 138 12.14 -0.34 -6.53
N ARG A 139 13.19 -1.09 -6.20
CA ARG A 139 14.29 -0.61 -5.35
C ARG A 139 15.15 0.43 -6.04
N ASP A 140 15.28 0.34 -7.36
CA ASP A 140 16.10 1.22 -8.18
C ASP A 140 15.38 2.53 -8.58
N LEU A 141 14.10 2.70 -8.20
CA LEU A 141 13.31 3.91 -8.40
C LEU A 141 13.69 5.00 -7.39
#